data_14842983b6a62b7ebd9baed91853bcfd
#
_entry.id   14842983b6a62b7ebd9baed91853bcfd
#
_cell.length_a   1.000
_cell.length_b   1.000
_cell.length_c   1.000
_cell.angle_alpha   90.00
_cell.angle_beta   90.00
_cell.angle_gamma   90.00
#
_symmetry.space_group_name_H-M   'P 1'
#
loop_
_entity.id
_entity.type
_entity.pdbx_description
1 polymer ?
#
loop_
_entity_poly.entity_id
_entity_poly.type
_entity_poly.pdbx_seq_one_letter_code
_entity_poly.pdbx_strand_id
1 'polypeptide(L)'
;ALSICESFQTSARRLLELGLGYLTLDRASSTLSTGERQRMQLARAVRNRTTGVLYVLDEPSIGLHPSNIVGLTGVMQDLIADGNSIVLVDHDTQILSTANWIIEMGPEAGAGGGRVIAEGSPAELQQNCASQIGPFFSKSTNIRAREQIEQEQLFSLGKIHLSTAGIHTVKPMEVDIPKGRLTVVTGVSGSGKTTLVLE
;
A
#
# COMPACT_ATOMS: atom_id res chain seq x y z
N ALA A 1 23.76 -26.00 -10.35
CA ALA A 1 22.56 -26.18 -9.50
C ALA A 1 22.48 -25.13 -8.39
N LEU A 2 23.55 -24.89 -7.60
CA LEU A 2 23.56 -23.92 -6.50
C LEU A 2 23.19 -22.49 -6.95
N SER A 3 23.80 -21.98 -8.01
CA SER A 3 23.54 -20.62 -8.52
C SER A 3 22.08 -20.39 -9.00
N ILE A 4 21.44 -21.43 -9.53
CA ILE A 4 20.02 -21.37 -9.92
C ILE A 4 19.15 -21.28 -8.68
N CYS A 5 19.44 -22.06 -7.65
CA CYS A 5 18.71 -22.02 -6.38
C CYS A 5 18.84 -20.64 -5.70
N GLU A 6 20.02 -20.06 -5.68
CA GLU A 6 20.27 -18.73 -5.11
C GLU A 6 19.51 -17.64 -5.86
N SER A 7 19.52 -17.68 -7.21
CA SER A 7 18.77 -16.75 -8.05
C SER A 7 17.26 -16.88 -7.83
N PHE A 8 16.76 -18.11 -7.70
CA PHE A 8 15.34 -18.36 -7.40
C PHE A 8 14.97 -17.84 -6.01
N GLN A 9 15.78 -18.14 -4.98
CA GLN A 9 15.53 -17.66 -3.62
C GLN A 9 15.50 -16.14 -3.55
N THR A 10 16.43 -15.45 -4.23
CA THR A 10 16.46 -13.99 -4.27
C THR A 10 15.19 -13.43 -4.92
N SER A 11 14.77 -14.00 -6.05
CA SER A 11 13.54 -13.57 -6.72
C SER A 11 12.29 -13.83 -5.87
N ALA A 12 12.20 -15.00 -5.25
CA ALA A 12 11.08 -15.36 -4.37
C ALA A 12 10.99 -14.44 -3.15
N ARG A 13 12.13 -14.11 -2.53
CA ARG A 13 12.18 -13.19 -1.39
C ARG A 13 11.64 -11.81 -1.77
N ARG A 14 12.02 -11.27 -2.94
CA ARG A 14 11.52 -9.99 -3.41
C ARG A 14 10.01 -9.99 -3.65
N LEU A 15 9.46 -11.07 -4.18
CA LEU A 15 8.01 -11.21 -4.33
C LEU A 15 7.29 -11.23 -2.98
N LEU A 16 7.85 -11.88 -1.98
CA LEU A 16 7.31 -11.89 -0.62
C LEU A 16 7.35 -10.48 0.00
N GLU A 17 8.46 -9.77 -0.11
CA GLU A 17 8.63 -8.39 0.37
C GLU A 17 7.62 -7.44 -0.28
N LEU A 18 7.29 -7.65 -1.56
CA LEU A 18 6.28 -6.88 -2.30
C LEU A 18 4.83 -7.31 -2.00
N GLY A 19 4.62 -8.20 -1.02
CA GLY A 19 3.30 -8.66 -0.63
C GLY A 19 2.60 -9.55 -1.65
N LEU A 20 3.36 -10.25 -2.50
CA LEU A 20 2.84 -11.16 -3.53
C LEU A 20 2.89 -12.63 -3.13
N GLY A 21 3.17 -12.94 -1.85
CA GLY A 21 3.34 -14.30 -1.36
C GLY A 21 2.09 -15.20 -1.42
N TYR A 22 0.92 -14.62 -1.62
CA TYR A 22 -0.34 -15.36 -1.80
C TYR A 22 -0.57 -15.83 -3.25
N LEU A 23 0.24 -15.36 -4.20
CA LEU A 23 0.11 -15.76 -5.60
C LEU A 23 0.73 -17.14 -5.82
N THR A 24 0.05 -17.95 -6.61
CA THR A 24 0.61 -19.20 -7.11
C THR A 24 1.46 -18.96 -8.36
N LEU A 25 2.50 -19.75 -8.58
CA LEU A 25 3.43 -19.55 -9.69
C LEU A 25 2.83 -19.86 -11.07
N ASP A 26 1.74 -20.60 -11.12
CA ASP A 26 0.98 -20.95 -12.32
C ASP A 26 -0.12 -19.93 -12.66
N ARG A 27 -0.29 -18.89 -11.83
CA ARG A 27 -1.33 -17.90 -12.06
C ARG A 27 -1.05 -17.08 -13.32
N ALA A 28 -2.02 -17.04 -14.22
CA ALA A 28 -1.93 -16.29 -15.47
C ALA A 28 -1.77 -14.77 -15.20
N SER A 29 -0.82 -14.12 -15.86
CA SER A 29 -0.53 -12.68 -15.68
C SER A 29 -1.71 -11.77 -16.03
N SER A 30 -2.62 -12.23 -16.92
CA SER A 30 -3.85 -11.52 -17.27
C SER A 30 -4.86 -11.41 -16.12
N THR A 31 -4.74 -12.27 -15.10
CA THR A 31 -5.62 -12.26 -13.91
C THR A 31 -5.08 -11.38 -12.78
N LEU A 32 -3.87 -10.82 -12.94
CA LEU A 32 -3.28 -9.94 -11.96
C LEU A 32 -3.91 -8.54 -12.02
N SER A 33 -4.14 -7.95 -10.87
CA SER A 33 -4.51 -6.53 -10.76
C SER A 33 -3.39 -5.62 -11.26
N THR A 34 -3.69 -4.36 -11.52
CA THR A 34 -2.69 -3.37 -11.95
C THR A 34 -1.54 -3.25 -10.96
N GLY A 35 -1.85 -3.13 -9.66
CA GLY A 35 -0.83 -3.05 -8.62
C GLY A 35 0.01 -4.33 -8.49
N GLU A 36 -0.60 -5.53 -8.61
CA GLU A 36 0.14 -6.80 -8.63
C GLU A 36 1.11 -6.87 -9.82
N ARG A 37 0.66 -6.45 -11.01
CA ARG A 37 1.51 -6.40 -12.21
C ARG A 37 2.70 -5.46 -12.04
N GLN A 38 2.47 -4.25 -11.51
CA GLN A 38 3.54 -3.28 -11.27
C GLN A 38 4.58 -3.83 -10.29
N ARG A 39 4.13 -4.40 -9.17
CA ARG A 39 5.03 -5.02 -8.18
C ARG A 39 5.81 -6.21 -8.75
N MET A 40 5.17 -7.02 -9.59
CA MET A 40 5.87 -8.10 -10.31
C MET A 40 6.94 -7.56 -11.26
N GLN A 41 6.67 -6.46 -11.96
CA GLN A 41 7.64 -5.80 -12.84
C GLN A 41 8.81 -5.21 -12.03
N LEU A 42 8.56 -4.62 -10.85
CA LEU A 42 9.61 -4.14 -9.96
C LEU A 42 10.53 -5.28 -9.48
N ALA A 43 9.97 -6.40 -9.03
CA ALA A 43 10.75 -7.57 -8.65
C ALA A 43 11.65 -8.06 -9.79
N ARG A 44 11.15 -8.03 -11.02
CA ARG A 44 11.90 -8.39 -12.22
C ARG A 44 13.00 -7.38 -12.54
N ALA A 45 12.74 -6.09 -12.37
CA ALA A 45 13.69 -5.03 -12.63
C ALA A 45 14.94 -5.13 -11.75
N VAL A 46 14.75 -5.31 -10.44
CA VAL A 46 15.85 -5.52 -9.48
C VAL A 46 16.71 -6.73 -9.86
N ARG A 47 16.06 -7.84 -10.28
CA ARG A 47 16.80 -9.03 -10.71
C ARG A 47 17.71 -8.76 -11.90
N ASN A 48 17.28 -7.94 -12.84
CA ASN A 48 17.98 -7.72 -14.11
C ASN A 48 19.17 -6.74 -13.98
N ARG A 49 19.32 -6.06 -12.84
CA ARG A 49 20.38 -5.07 -12.56
C ARG A 49 20.56 -4.06 -13.69
N THR A 50 19.45 -3.60 -14.27
CA THR A 50 19.48 -2.52 -15.27
C THR A 50 19.88 -1.21 -14.60
N THR A 51 20.69 -0.41 -15.26
CA THR A 51 21.15 0.91 -14.79
C THR A 51 20.75 2.00 -15.78
N GLY A 52 20.56 3.23 -15.28
CA GLY A 52 20.22 4.38 -16.12
C GLY A 52 18.78 4.36 -16.67
N VAL A 53 17.87 3.61 -16.02
CA VAL A 53 16.46 3.52 -16.41
C VAL A 53 15.63 4.45 -15.55
N LEU A 54 14.63 5.08 -16.16
CA LEU A 54 13.56 5.79 -15.47
C LEU A 54 12.34 4.87 -15.31
N TYR A 55 11.99 4.56 -14.07
CA TYR A 55 10.77 3.84 -13.73
C TYR A 55 9.66 4.84 -13.40
N VAL A 56 8.52 4.71 -14.04
CA VAL A 56 7.31 5.49 -13.73
C VAL A 56 6.28 4.54 -13.13
N LEU A 57 5.87 4.83 -11.91
CA LEU A 57 4.95 3.99 -11.13
C LEU A 57 3.72 4.82 -10.74
N ASP A 58 2.56 4.26 -11.00
CA ASP A 58 1.27 4.89 -10.68
C ASP A 58 0.57 4.07 -9.59
N GLU A 59 0.49 4.66 -8.39
CA GLU A 59 -0.14 4.10 -7.19
C GLU A 59 0.25 2.63 -6.88
N PRO A 60 1.56 2.28 -6.81
CA PRO A 60 1.98 0.90 -6.56
C PRO A 60 1.64 0.42 -5.15
N SER A 61 1.30 1.32 -4.22
CA SER A 61 0.84 1.01 -2.86
C SER A 61 -0.59 0.50 -2.79
N ILE A 62 -1.40 0.68 -3.84
CA ILE A 62 -2.81 0.29 -3.84
C ILE A 62 -2.98 -1.17 -3.38
N GLY A 63 -3.84 -1.35 -2.38
CA GLY A 63 -4.16 -2.66 -1.82
C GLY A 63 -3.06 -3.30 -0.98
N LEU A 64 -1.95 -2.58 -0.71
CA LEU A 64 -0.93 -3.05 0.21
C LEU A 64 -1.33 -2.80 1.66
N HIS A 65 -1.01 -3.79 2.49
CA HIS A 65 -1.00 -3.57 3.93
C HIS A 65 0.24 -2.75 4.33
N PRO A 66 0.19 -1.89 5.36
CA PRO A 66 1.33 -1.08 5.80
C PRO A 66 2.63 -1.86 5.99
N SER A 67 2.57 -3.12 6.45
CA SER A 67 3.76 -3.97 6.58
C SER A 67 4.47 -4.26 5.24
N ASN A 68 3.75 -4.23 4.12
CA ASN A 68 4.31 -4.50 2.80
C ASN A 68 4.82 -3.23 2.11
N ILE A 69 4.45 -2.04 2.61
CA ILE A 69 4.97 -0.76 2.12
C ILE A 69 6.48 -0.67 2.37
N VAL A 70 6.95 -1.18 3.50
CA VAL A 70 8.39 -1.24 3.82
C VAL A 70 9.15 -2.06 2.76
N GLY A 71 8.61 -3.21 2.35
CA GLY A 71 9.20 -4.03 1.29
C GLY A 71 9.22 -3.32 -0.06
N LEU A 72 8.11 -2.67 -0.45
CA LEU A 72 8.02 -1.87 -1.67
C LEU A 72 9.06 -0.74 -1.68
N THR A 73 9.16 0.00 -0.58
CA THR A 73 10.15 1.07 -0.42
C THR A 73 11.58 0.55 -0.52
N GLY A 74 11.89 -0.60 0.11
CA GLY A 74 13.20 -1.24 0.02
C GLY A 74 13.58 -1.61 -1.41
N VAL A 75 12.64 -2.17 -2.18
CA VAL A 75 12.86 -2.51 -3.59
C VAL A 75 13.12 -1.25 -4.44
N MET A 76 12.40 -0.15 -4.19
CA MET A 76 12.64 1.12 -4.88
C MET A 76 14.02 1.71 -4.54
N GLN A 77 14.44 1.64 -3.28
CA GLN A 77 15.76 2.09 -2.84
C GLN A 77 16.88 1.27 -3.49
N ASP A 78 16.73 -0.05 -3.62
CA ASP A 78 17.70 -0.90 -4.34
C ASP A 78 17.83 -0.49 -5.81
N LEU A 79 16.72 -0.19 -6.50
CA LEU A 79 16.76 0.30 -7.89
C LEU A 79 17.49 1.64 -8.00
N ILE A 80 17.28 2.56 -7.06
CA ILE A 80 17.97 3.85 -7.02
C ILE A 80 19.47 3.63 -6.76
N ALA A 81 19.82 2.75 -5.83
CA ALA A 81 21.22 2.41 -5.53
C ALA A 81 21.95 1.79 -6.74
N ASP A 82 21.24 1.06 -7.59
CA ASP A 82 21.74 0.52 -8.85
C ASP A 82 21.86 1.60 -9.96
N GLY A 83 21.64 2.89 -9.66
CA GLY A 83 21.83 4.00 -10.61
C GLY A 83 20.61 4.28 -11.49
N ASN A 84 19.41 3.90 -11.06
CA ASN A 84 18.16 4.20 -11.74
C ASN A 84 17.45 5.41 -11.11
N SER A 85 16.44 5.92 -11.80
CA SER A 85 15.55 6.98 -11.32
C SER A 85 14.11 6.46 -11.22
N ILE A 86 13.37 6.95 -10.24
CA ILE A 86 11.96 6.58 -10.06
C ILE A 86 11.11 7.85 -9.98
N VAL A 87 10.06 7.92 -10.79
CA VAL A 87 8.96 8.87 -10.66
C VAL A 87 7.76 8.09 -10.16
N LEU A 88 7.24 8.48 -9.02
CA LEU A 88 6.17 7.80 -8.33
C LEU A 88 4.96 8.74 -8.18
N VAL A 89 3.80 8.28 -8.56
CA VAL A 89 2.51 8.89 -8.19
C VAL A 89 1.92 8.06 -7.06
N ASP A 90 1.75 8.63 -5.90
CA ASP A 90 1.18 7.94 -4.73
C ASP A 90 0.62 8.97 -3.73
N HIS A 91 -0.22 8.51 -2.81
CA HIS A 91 -0.80 9.32 -1.74
C HIS A 91 -0.50 8.76 -0.35
N ASP A 92 0.21 7.64 -0.24
CA ASP A 92 0.60 7.05 1.03
C ASP A 92 1.77 7.84 1.65
N THR A 93 1.53 8.44 2.82
CA THR A 93 2.51 9.29 3.51
C THR A 93 3.76 8.53 3.94
N GLN A 94 3.70 7.21 4.16
CA GLN A 94 4.87 6.40 4.48
C GLN A 94 5.83 6.34 3.29
N ILE A 95 5.29 6.17 2.07
CA ILE A 95 6.07 6.19 0.84
C ILE A 95 6.60 7.59 0.56
N LEU A 96 5.71 8.59 0.60
CA LEU A 96 6.07 9.97 0.30
C LEU A 96 7.16 10.50 1.23
N SER A 97 7.18 10.08 2.50
CA SER A 97 8.23 10.46 3.46
C SER A 97 9.62 9.92 3.10
N THR A 98 9.72 8.93 2.22
CA THR A 98 11.00 8.35 1.77
C THR A 98 11.50 8.95 0.45
N ALA A 99 10.71 9.82 -0.18
CA ALA A 99 11.08 10.48 -1.43
C ALA A 99 12.21 11.48 -1.20
N ASN A 100 13.08 11.64 -2.20
CA ASN A 100 14.10 12.70 -2.21
C ASN A 100 13.49 14.05 -2.58
N TRP A 101 12.50 14.05 -3.48
CA TRP A 101 11.82 15.24 -3.98
C TRP A 101 10.35 14.92 -4.21
N ILE A 102 9.46 15.84 -3.84
CA ILE A 102 8.01 15.74 -4.03
C ILE A 102 7.55 16.93 -4.85
N ILE A 103 6.66 16.68 -5.79
CA ILE A 103 5.92 17.68 -6.54
C ILE A 103 4.45 17.50 -6.18
N GLU A 104 3.87 18.48 -5.52
CA GLU A 104 2.48 18.44 -5.08
C GLU A 104 1.60 19.18 -6.08
N MET A 105 0.61 18.46 -6.62
CA MET A 105 -0.34 18.97 -7.58
C MET A 105 -1.66 19.34 -6.91
N GLY A 106 -2.27 20.45 -7.30
CA GLY A 106 -3.55 20.90 -6.75
C GLY A 106 -3.99 22.23 -7.33
N PRO A 107 -4.74 23.06 -6.54
CA PRO A 107 -5.23 22.77 -5.17
C PRO A 107 -6.44 21.82 -5.12
N GLU A 108 -7.16 21.68 -6.24
CA GLU A 108 -8.41 20.94 -6.35
C GLU A 108 -8.40 20.01 -7.55
N ALA A 109 -9.46 19.21 -7.70
CA ALA A 109 -9.67 18.38 -8.88
C ALA A 109 -10.33 19.18 -10.01
N GLY A 110 -10.21 18.73 -11.26
CA GLY A 110 -10.84 19.32 -12.43
C GLY A 110 -10.28 20.68 -12.81
N ALA A 111 -11.13 21.64 -13.17
CA ALA A 111 -10.72 22.96 -13.69
C ALA A 111 -9.96 23.82 -12.68
N GLY A 112 -10.14 23.59 -11.38
CA GLY A 112 -9.40 24.27 -10.30
C GLY A 112 -8.03 23.67 -9.99
N GLY A 113 -7.72 22.51 -10.58
CA GLY A 113 -6.48 21.77 -10.34
C GLY A 113 -5.42 21.95 -11.43
N GLY A 114 -4.52 20.98 -11.51
CA GLY A 114 -3.52 20.89 -12.58
C GLY A 114 -2.33 21.85 -12.44
N ARG A 115 -2.11 22.39 -11.26
CA ARG A 115 -0.98 23.29 -10.96
C ARG A 115 -0.07 22.67 -9.89
N VAL A 116 1.22 22.96 -9.97
CA VAL A 116 2.14 22.69 -8.86
C VAL A 116 1.86 23.71 -7.77
N ILE A 117 1.49 23.27 -6.58
CA ILE A 117 1.21 24.11 -5.42
C ILE A 117 2.38 24.17 -4.44
N ALA A 118 3.17 23.10 -4.39
CA ALA A 118 4.38 23.02 -3.60
C ALA A 118 5.34 21.99 -4.21
N GLU A 119 6.64 22.19 -4.02
CA GLU A 119 7.68 21.23 -4.37
C GLU A 119 8.83 21.31 -3.40
N GLY A 120 9.56 20.21 -3.21
CA GLY A 120 10.69 20.14 -2.30
C GLY A 120 10.87 18.75 -1.70
N SER A 121 11.84 18.63 -0.80
CA SER A 121 11.98 17.46 0.07
C SER A 121 10.81 17.35 1.05
N PRO A 122 10.53 16.16 1.63
CA PRO A 122 9.50 16.02 2.65
C PRO A 122 9.65 17.00 3.83
N ALA A 123 10.89 17.32 4.23
CA ALA A 123 11.16 18.25 5.31
C ALA A 123 10.84 19.70 4.95
N GLU A 124 11.09 20.11 3.71
CA GLU A 124 10.74 21.45 3.21
C GLU A 124 9.22 21.59 3.05
N LEU A 125 8.53 20.57 2.53
CA LEU A 125 7.09 20.58 2.41
C LEU A 125 6.38 20.64 3.77
N GLN A 126 6.94 20.00 4.79
CA GLN A 126 6.41 20.08 6.16
C GLN A 126 6.34 21.51 6.69
N GLN A 127 7.25 22.39 6.24
CA GLN A 127 7.33 23.80 6.65
C GLN A 127 6.63 24.74 5.66
N ASN A 128 6.23 24.25 4.51
CA ASN A 128 5.62 25.05 3.46
C ASN A 128 4.11 25.21 3.71
N CYS A 129 3.67 26.42 3.99
CA CYS A 129 2.25 26.71 4.26
C CYS A 129 1.33 26.52 3.03
N ALA A 130 1.87 26.46 1.81
CA ALA A 130 1.11 26.18 0.60
C ALA A 130 0.88 24.67 0.40
N SER A 131 1.67 23.82 1.07
CA SER A 131 1.56 22.37 0.95
C SER A 131 0.34 21.86 1.73
N GLN A 132 -0.51 21.10 1.07
CA GLN A 132 -1.63 20.40 1.70
C GLN A 132 -1.19 19.10 2.35
N ILE A 133 -0.12 18.46 1.83
CA ILE A 133 0.41 17.20 2.34
C ILE A 133 1.43 17.41 3.48
N GLY A 134 2.09 18.57 3.51
CA GLY A 134 3.11 18.90 4.52
C GLY A 134 2.70 18.60 5.96
N PRO A 135 1.51 19.00 6.42
CA PRO A 135 1.03 18.70 7.78
C PRO A 135 0.97 17.22 8.13
N PHE A 136 0.80 16.34 7.13
CA PHE A 136 0.70 14.89 7.34
C PHE A 136 2.06 14.20 7.51
N PHE A 137 3.17 14.84 7.17
CA PHE A 137 4.52 14.36 7.49
C PHE A 137 4.89 14.57 8.96
N SER A 138 4.29 15.57 9.60
CA SER A 138 4.36 15.70 11.04
C SER A 138 3.31 14.81 11.67
N LYS A 139 3.69 13.92 12.59
CA LYS A 139 2.75 13.11 13.39
C LYS A 139 1.79 13.96 14.26
N SER A 140 1.76 15.27 14.05
CA SER A 140 1.01 16.28 14.80
C SER A 140 -0.34 16.67 14.19
N THR A 141 -0.78 16.02 13.11
CA THR A 141 -2.14 16.23 12.61
C THR A 141 -3.13 15.80 13.69
N ASN A 142 -3.84 16.77 14.24
CA ASN A 142 -4.95 16.53 15.14
C ASN A 142 -6.06 15.77 14.41
N ILE A 143 -5.98 14.45 14.46
CA ILE A 143 -7.14 13.63 14.13
C ILE A 143 -8.23 14.08 15.10
N ARG A 144 -9.33 14.61 14.60
CA ARG A 144 -10.51 14.88 15.42
C ARG A 144 -10.91 13.56 16.09
N ALA A 145 -10.48 13.38 17.33
CA ALA A 145 -10.95 12.28 18.14
C ALA A 145 -12.46 12.48 18.32
N ARG A 146 -13.26 11.63 17.70
CA ARG A 146 -14.67 11.51 18.06
C ARG A 146 -14.74 10.83 19.42
N GLU A 147 -15.78 11.16 20.20
CA GLU A 147 -16.06 10.45 21.44
C GLU A 147 -16.10 8.94 21.14
N GLN A 148 -15.21 8.21 21.78
CA GLN A 148 -15.20 6.76 21.68
C GLN A 148 -16.38 6.24 22.51
N ILE A 149 -17.18 5.40 21.88
CA ILE A 149 -18.28 4.72 22.57
C ILE A 149 -17.66 3.71 23.52
N GLU A 150 -18.13 3.68 24.75
CA GLU A 150 -17.70 2.71 25.73
C GLU A 150 -17.98 1.28 25.24
N GLN A 151 -17.07 0.37 25.55
CA GLN A 151 -17.12 -1.00 25.06
C GLN A 151 -18.44 -1.71 25.40
N GLU A 152 -19.03 -1.37 26.56
CA GLU A 152 -20.33 -1.89 27.03
C GLU A 152 -21.50 -1.45 26.14
N GLN A 153 -21.39 -0.28 25.48
CA GLN A 153 -22.42 0.29 24.61
C GLN A 153 -22.23 -0.08 23.14
N LEU A 154 -21.14 -0.81 22.80
CA LEU A 154 -20.81 -1.10 21.41
C LEU A 154 -21.95 -1.81 20.68
N PHE A 155 -22.59 -2.77 21.32
CA PHE A 155 -23.68 -3.58 20.77
C PHE A 155 -25.08 -3.13 21.19
N SER A 156 -25.24 -1.92 21.75
CA SER A 156 -26.52 -1.41 22.24
C SER A 156 -27.64 -1.32 21.19
N LEU A 157 -27.24 -1.14 19.92
CA LEU A 157 -28.16 -1.10 18.76
C LEU A 157 -28.36 -2.48 18.10
N GLY A 158 -27.83 -3.54 18.73
CA GLY A 158 -27.84 -4.90 18.20
C GLY A 158 -26.61 -5.24 17.41
N LYS A 159 -26.59 -6.47 16.89
CA LYS A 159 -25.45 -7.02 16.14
C LYS A 159 -25.90 -7.75 14.87
N ILE A 160 -25.00 -7.85 13.92
CA ILE A 160 -25.07 -8.78 12.80
C ILE A 160 -24.15 -9.94 13.17
N HIS A 161 -24.70 -11.13 13.28
CA HIS A 161 -23.90 -12.33 13.52
C HIS A 161 -23.51 -12.95 12.19
N LEU A 162 -22.22 -13.11 11.98
CA LEU A 162 -21.66 -13.74 10.79
C LEU A 162 -20.99 -15.05 11.21
N SER A 163 -21.46 -16.16 10.64
CA SER A 163 -20.89 -17.49 10.84
C SER A 163 -20.56 -18.08 9.49
N THR A 164 -19.35 -18.56 9.30
CA THR A 164 -18.91 -19.18 8.04
C THR A 164 -18.26 -20.54 8.29
N ALA A 165 -18.57 -21.51 7.44
CA ALA A 165 -17.94 -22.84 7.46
C ALA A 165 -16.53 -22.86 6.86
N GLY A 166 -16.10 -21.76 6.27
CA GLY A 166 -14.83 -21.62 5.54
C GLY A 166 -15.04 -21.55 4.02
N ILE A 167 -14.54 -20.45 3.45
CA ILE A 167 -14.64 -20.17 2.00
C ILE A 167 -13.25 -19.71 1.54
N HIS A 168 -12.67 -20.36 0.54
CA HIS A 168 -11.35 -20.06 0.01
C HIS A 168 -10.26 -20.00 1.11
N THR A 169 -9.70 -18.83 1.36
CA THR A 169 -8.68 -18.60 2.40
C THR A 169 -9.27 -18.31 3.78
N VAL A 170 -10.57 -18.01 3.86
CA VAL A 170 -11.28 -17.74 5.12
C VAL A 170 -11.55 -19.07 5.82
N LYS A 171 -11.03 -19.22 7.03
CA LYS A 171 -11.28 -20.39 7.88
C LYS A 171 -12.65 -20.27 8.55
N PRO A 172 -13.24 -21.41 9.01
CA PRO A 172 -14.45 -21.36 9.81
C PRO A 172 -14.30 -20.36 10.96
N MET A 173 -15.24 -19.45 11.07
CA MET A 173 -15.19 -18.40 12.10
C MET A 173 -16.60 -17.89 12.42
N GLU A 174 -16.71 -17.33 13.60
CA GLU A 174 -17.88 -16.58 14.06
C GLU A 174 -17.44 -15.19 14.50
N VAL A 175 -18.13 -14.16 14.03
CA VAL A 175 -17.87 -12.78 14.42
C VAL A 175 -19.16 -11.98 14.51
N ASP A 176 -19.24 -11.12 15.52
CA ASP A 176 -20.35 -10.21 15.70
C ASP A 176 -19.96 -8.80 15.25
N ILE A 177 -20.75 -8.22 14.36
CA ILE A 177 -20.58 -6.88 13.82
C ILE A 177 -21.63 -5.96 14.47
N PRO A 178 -21.22 -4.90 15.21
CA PRO A 178 -22.16 -4.01 15.88
C PRO A 178 -22.96 -3.18 14.87
N LYS A 179 -24.28 -3.11 15.02
CA LYS A 179 -25.17 -2.25 14.22
C LYS A 179 -24.98 -0.78 14.55
N GLY A 180 -25.14 0.07 13.53
CA GLY A 180 -25.06 1.53 13.70
C GLY A 180 -23.64 2.01 14.07
N ARG A 181 -22.62 1.25 13.76
CA ARG A 181 -21.21 1.56 14.02
C ARG A 181 -20.38 1.42 12.74
N LEU A 182 -19.25 2.12 12.67
CA LEU A 182 -18.26 1.89 11.64
C LEU A 182 -17.39 0.70 12.06
N THR A 183 -17.47 -0.38 11.32
CA THR A 183 -16.60 -1.55 11.49
C THR A 183 -15.58 -1.62 10.36
N VAL A 184 -14.32 -1.79 10.68
CA VAL A 184 -13.24 -1.86 9.72
C VAL A 184 -12.65 -3.27 9.72
N VAL A 185 -12.63 -3.92 8.54
CA VAL A 185 -11.95 -5.20 8.33
C VAL A 185 -10.58 -4.93 7.74
N THR A 186 -9.52 -5.30 8.44
CA THR A 186 -8.13 -5.07 8.04
C THR A 186 -7.32 -6.36 8.01
N GLY A 187 -6.19 -6.34 7.35
CA GLY A 187 -5.25 -7.47 7.25
C GLY A 187 -4.40 -7.39 5.99
N VAL A 188 -3.39 -8.25 5.89
CA VAL A 188 -2.48 -8.32 4.74
C VAL A 188 -3.21 -8.67 3.44
N SER A 189 -2.57 -8.38 2.29
CA SER A 189 -3.09 -8.76 0.98
C SER A 189 -3.28 -10.28 0.91
N GLY A 190 -4.41 -10.73 0.33
CA GLY A 190 -4.72 -12.17 0.23
C GLY A 190 -5.25 -12.81 1.51
N SER A 191 -5.45 -12.08 2.61
CA SER A 191 -5.97 -12.65 3.88
C SER A 191 -7.47 -12.99 3.87
N GLY A 192 -8.18 -12.80 2.77
CA GLY A 192 -9.60 -13.15 2.64
C GLY A 192 -10.58 -12.04 3.07
N LYS A 193 -10.12 -10.78 3.23
CA LYS A 193 -10.99 -9.66 3.64
C LYS A 193 -12.22 -9.48 2.73
N THR A 194 -11.99 -9.50 1.43
CA THR A 194 -13.05 -9.34 0.42
C THR A 194 -14.02 -10.50 0.45
N THR A 195 -13.51 -11.72 0.53
CA THR A 195 -14.31 -12.94 0.65
C THR A 195 -15.20 -12.91 1.89
N LEU A 196 -14.64 -12.46 3.03
CA LEU A 196 -15.40 -12.37 4.29
C LEU A 196 -16.59 -11.40 4.21
N VAL A 197 -16.47 -10.31 3.44
CA VAL A 197 -17.46 -9.23 3.43
C VAL A 197 -18.45 -9.34 2.27
N LEU A 198 -18.04 -9.92 1.12
CA LEU A 198 -18.82 -9.93 -0.13
C LEU A 198 -19.38 -11.31 -0.51
N GLU A 199 -18.87 -12.39 0.06
CA GLU A 199 -19.29 -13.79 -0.18
C GLU A 199 -19.83 -14.42 1.11
#